data_2f0e2d010edc20b522ce3581b08b17cc
#
_entry.id   2f0e2d010edc20b522ce3581b08b17cc
#
_cell.length_a   1.000
_cell.length_b   1.000
_cell.length_c   1.000
_cell.angle_alpha   90.00
_cell.angle_beta   90.00
_cell.angle_gamma   90.00
#
_symmetry.space_group_name_H-M   'P 1'
#
loop_
_entity.id
_entity.type
_entity.pdbx_description
1 polymer ?
#
loop_
_entity_poly.entity_id
_entity_poly.type
_entity_poly.pdbx_seq_one_letter_code
_entity_poly.pdbx_strand_id
1 'polypeptide(L)'
;MNKGPKTAMQGRTNPTALRLMDACEHLMRDAHALEELTARRIAMAAHATPSAISYHFGSQEELIVAVAERVYHRLNAERLTLLQNAIERRRPKPADLEEVIAALIGPSIRWSLDPTSSYPVLSHFTSLAQRSGDPQHYRRIVENVEHHKAFIAPLRRIAPWLDEVDIGWRLNCALGIRSQVTRSRQRTAILTCHRIDLEDSEGIIARMVEVIAPMFRRHA
;
A
#
# COMPACT_ATOMS: atom_id res chain seq x y z
N MET A 1 17.92 9.85 37.76
CA MET A 1 17.95 8.53 37.09
C MET A 1 17.16 8.66 35.78
N ASN A 2 17.90 8.80 34.69
CA ASN A 2 17.33 9.07 33.36
C ASN A 2 17.03 7.70 32.71
N LYS A 3 15.73 7.33 32.58
CA LYS A 3 15.33 6.15 31.81
C LYS A 3 15.37 6.55 30.33
N GLY A 4 16.39 6.07 29.62
CA GLY A 4 16.52 6.22 28.20
C GLY A 4 15.29 5.68 27.42
N PRO A 5 15.06 6.11 26.17
CA PRO A 5 13.90 5.71 25.38
C PRO A 5 13.91 4.19 25.17
N LYS A 6 12.90 3.51 25.71
CA LYS A 6 12.67 2.10 25.39
C LYS A 6 12.44 2.01 23.89
N THR A 7 13.25 1.20 23.23
CA THR A 7 13.26 0.97 21.79
C THR A 7 11.84 0.74 21.28
N ALA A 8 11.39 1.57 20.33
CA ALA A 8 10.04 1.60 19.78
C ALA A 8 9.52 0.24 19.25
N MET A 9 10.41 -0.71 18.99
CA MET A 9 10.10 -2.06 18.55
C MET A 9 9.58 -2.99 19.67
N GLN A 10 10.04 -2.86 20.90
CA GLN A 10 9.60 -3.73 22.02
C GLN A 10 8.20 -3.40 22.53
N GLY A 11 7.69 -2.18 22.31
CA GLY A 11 6.33 -1.79 22.68
C GLY A 11 5.24 -2.39 21.80
N ARG A 12 5.56 -2.71 20.54
CA ARG A 12 4.58 -3.14 19.53
C ARG A 12 4.13 -4.60 19.64
N THR A 13 4.84 -5.44 20.39
CA THR A 13 4.47 -6.85 20.67
C THR A 13 3.65 -7.05 21.92
N ASN A 14 3.41 -5.97 22.69
CA ASN A 14 2.58 -6.03 23.88
C ASN A 14 1.10 -6.32 23.50
N PRO A 15 0.40 -7.25 24.20
CA PRO A 15 -0.99 -7.58 23.89
C PRO A 15 -1.94 -6.38 23.85
N THR A 16 -1.73 -5.38 24.70
CA THR A 16 -2.53 -4.15 24.69
C THR A 16 -2.24 -3.29 23.46
N ALA A 17 -0.97 -3.17 23.06
CA ALA A 17 -0.61 -2.46 21.85
C ALA A 17 -1.22 -3.13 20.60
N LEU A 18 -1.19 -4.45 20.53
CA LEU A 18 -1.82 -5.20 19.43
C LEU A 18 -3.33 -4.95 19.38
N ARG A 19 -4.04 -5.06 20.52
CA ARG A 19 -5.48 -4.75 20.57
C ARG A 19 -5.80 -3.31 20.14
N LEU A 20 -4.97 -2.34 20.52
CA LEU A 20 -5.13 -0.95 20.08
C LEU A 20 -4.95 -0.81 18.57
N MET A 21 -3.95 -1.49 18.00
CA MET A 21 -3.75 -1.50 16.55
C MET A 21 -4.91 -2.18 15.83
N ASP A 22 -5.41 -3.31 16.31
CA ASP A 22 -6.52 -4.04 15.71
C ASP A 22 -7.81 -3.22 15.75
N ALA A 23 -8.12 -2.62 16.90
CA ALA A 23 -9.28 -1.74 17.05
C ALA A 23 -9.18 -0.49 16.17
N CYS A 24 -8.00 0.11 16.08
CA CYS A 24 -7.77 1.27 15.22
C CYS A 24 -7.93 0.89 13.74
N GLU A 25 -7.37 -0.24 13.30
CA GLU A 25 -7.51 -0.73 11.93
C GLU A 25 -8.99 -0.99 11.58
N HIS A 26 -9.73 -1.66 12.46
CA HIS A 26 -11.16 -1.92 12.27
C HIS A 26 -11.95 -0.63 12.13
N LEU A 27 -11.76 0.32 13.05
CA LEU A 27 -12.43 1.62 12.98
C LEU A 27 -12.07 2.42 11.73
N MET A 28 -10.80 2.35 11.28
CA MET A 28 -10.38 3.02 10.04
C MET A 28 -10.99 2.40 8.79
N ARG A 29 -11.30 1.12 8.78
CA ARG A 29 -11.98 0.48 7.64
C ARG A 29 -13.41 0.98 7.49
N ASP A 30 -14.10 1.19 8.61
CA ASP A 30 -15.51 1.52 8.65
C ASP A 30 -15.78 3.03 8.75
N ALA A 31 -14.73 3.84 8.98
CA ALA A 31 -14.87 5.29 9.14
C ALA A 31 -15.17 5.97 7.80
N HIS A 32 -16.20 6.80 7.77
CA HIS A 32 -16.48 7.68 6.64
C HIS A 32 -15.61 8.94 6.66
N ALA A 33 -15.14 9.36 7.84
CA ALA A 33 -14.25 10.49 8.03
C ALA A 33 -13.24 10.24 9.15
N LEU A 34 -12.04 10.82 9.03
CA LEU A 34 -10.97 10.68 10.03
C LEU A 34 -11.34 11.32 11.39
N GLU A 35 -12.21 12.32 11.40
CA GLU A 35 -12.72 13.00 12.59
C GLU A 35 -13.47 12.02 13.53
N GLU A 36 -13.96 10.92 13.01
CA GLU A 36 -14.60 9.87 13.79
C GLU A 36 -13.60 9.01 14.59
N LEU A 37 -12.32 9.03 14.22
CA LEU A 37 -11.25 8.29 14.88
C LEU A 37 -10.73 9.07 16.10
N THR A 38 -11.41 8.95 17.23
CA THR A 38 -10.94 9.57 18.47
C THR A 38 -10.19 8.55 19.33
N ALA A 39 -9.21 9.02 20.11
CA ALA A 39 -8.46 8.18 21.06
C ALA A 39 -9.41 7.42 22.01
N ARG A 40 -10.52 8.05 22.40
CA ARG A 40 -11.54 7.43 23.26
C ARG A 40 -12.26 6.27 22.56
N ARG A 41 -12.67 6.43 21.29
CA ARG A 41 -13.31 5.35 20.52
C ARG A 41 -12.37 4.16 20.33
N ILE A 42 -11.12 4.45 19.95
CA ILE A 42 -10.10 3.40 19.74
C ILE A 42 -9.84 2.64 21.05
N ALA A 43 -9.61 3.35 22.15
CA ALA A 43 -9.36 2.74 23.45
C ALA A 43 -10.55 1.89 23.92
N MET A 44 -11.79 2.39 23.77
CA MET A 44 -13.00 1.65 24.12
C MET A 44 -13.13 0.36 23.30
N ALA A 45 -12.92 0.42 21.98
CA ALA A 45 -12.96 -0.76 21.12
C ALA A 45 -11.85 -1.78 21.43
N ALA A 46 -10.70 -1.31 21.94
CA ALA A 46 -9.56 -2.15 22.35
C ALA A 46 -9.70 -2.71 23.79
N HIS A 47 -10.77 -2.39 24.52
CA HIS A 47 -10.90 -2.65 25.95
C HIS A 47 -9.68 -2.12 26.74
N ALA A 48 -9.27 -0.90 26.45
CA ALA A 48 -8.11 -0.20 27.04
C ALA A 48 -8.49 1.21 27.50
N THR A 49 -7.56 1.88 28.19
CA THR A 49 -7.73 3.28 28.55
C THR A 49 -7.16 4.19 27.47
N PRO A 50 -7.66 5.43 27.27
CA PRO A 50 -7.04 6.38 26.32
C PRO A 50 -5.57 6.65 26.58
N SER A 51 -5.13 6.65 27.86
CA SER A 51 -3.73 6.81 28.26
C SER A 51 -2.83 5.67 27.77
N ALA A 52 -3.38 4.48 27.46
CA ALA A 52 -2.62 3.39 26.89
C ALA A 52 -2.09 3.72 25.47
N ILE A 53 -2.83 4.54 24.71
CA ILE A 53 -2.37 4.99 23.38
C ILE A 53 -1.09 5.82 23.52
N SER A 54 -1.10 6.84 24.40
CA SER A 54 0.07 7.68 24.65
C SER A 54 1.23 6.87 25.25
N TYR A 55 0.93 5.87 26.08
CA TYR A 55 1.95 5.00 26.68
C TYR A 55 2.65 4.10 25.65
N HIS A 56 1.91 3.49 24.70
CA HIS A 56 2.45 2.51 23.73
C HIS A 56 2.93 3.17 22.44
N PHE A 57 2.30 4.25 22.01
CA PHE A 57 2.53 4.86 20.68
C PHE A 57 3.00 6.33 20.76
N GLY A 58 2.88 6.99 21.92
CA GLY A 58 3.19 8.41 22.07
C GLY A 58 2.02 9.31 21.74
N SER A 59 1.35 9.10 20.61
CA SER A 59 0.16 9.85 20.20
C SER A 59 -0.83 8.97 19.43
N GLN A 60 -2.03 9.51 19.17
CA GLN A 60 -3.01 8.87 18.30
C GLN A 60 -2.52 8.82 16.85
N GLU A 61 -1.87 9.86 16.39
CA GLU A 61 -1.29 9.95 15.05
C GLU A 61 -0.25 8.85 14.83
N GLU A 62 0.65 8.64 15.80
CA GLU A 62 1.64 7.57 15.75
C GLU A 62 1.01 6.17 15.75
N LEU A 63 -0.12 5.97 16.44
CA LEU A 63 -0.89 4.73 16.33
C LEU A 63 -1.45 4.56 14.91
N ILE A 64 -2.04 5.60 14.32
CA ILE A 64 -2.56 5.56 12.95
C ILE A 64 -1.45 5.24 11.95
N VAL A 65 -0.28 5.88 12.09
CA VAL A 65 0.89 5.59 11.26
C VAL A 65 1.32 4.12 11.40
N ALA A 66 1.41 3.60 12.63
CA ALA A 66 1.79 2.22 12.89
C ALA A 66 0.79 1.21 12.26
N VAL A 67 -0.50 1.52 12.29
CA VAL A 67 -1.54 0.71 11.64
C VAL A 67 -1.39 0.77 10.12
N ALA A 68 -1.19 1.95 9.55
CA ALA A 68 -0.98 2.10 8.11
C ALA A 68 0.28 1.37 7.64
N GLU A 69 1.39 1.44 8.38
CA GLU A 69 2.60 0.66 8.11
C GLU A 69 2.31 -0.85 8.09
N ARG A 70 1.58 -1.37 9.10
CA ARG A 70 1.20 -2.78 9.17
C ARG A 70 0.38 -3.22 7.96
N VAL A 71 -0.61 -2.43 7.57
CA VAL A 71 -1.45 -2.70 6.39
C VAL A 71 -0.63 -2.66 5.11
N TYR A 72 0.25 -1.67 4.98
CA TYR A 72 1.12 -1.52 3.83
C TYR A 72 2.12 -2.69 3.69
N HIS A 73 2.65 -3.19 4.80
CA HIS A 73 3.50 -4.38 4.80
C HIS A 73 2.75 -5.62 4.31
N ARG A 74 1.49 -5.84 4.70
CA ARG A 74 0.69 -6.97 4.21
C ARG A 74 0.44 -6.88 2.70
N LEU A 75 0.06 -5.70 2.21
CA LEU A 75 -0.14 -5.46 0.78
C LEU A 75 1.15 -5.71 -0.03
N ASN A 76 2.29 -5.28 0.51
CA ASN A 76 3.57 -5.47 -0.16
C ASN A 76 4.07 -6.93 -0.08
N ALA A 77 3.79 -7.65 1.00
CA ALA A 77 4.08 -9.08 1.09
C ALA A 77 3.34 -9.86 -0.01
N GLU A 78 2.09 -9.53 -0.30
CA GLU A 78 1.34 -10.12 -1.42
C GLU A 78 2.01 -9.82 -2.76
N ARG A 79 2.42 -8.58 -3.02
CA ARG A 79 3.16 -8.19 -4.24
C ARG A 79 4.42 -9.02 -4.43
N LEU A 80 5.24 -9.14 -3.37
CA LEU A 80 6.48 -9.87 -3.43
C LEU A 80 6.27 -11.37 -3.63
N THR A 81 5.22 -11.93 -3.03
CA THR A 81 4.84 -13.33 -3.26
C THR A 81 4.45 -13.57 -4.72
N LEU A 82 3.63 -12.70 -5.30
CA LEU A 82 3.23 -12.79 -6.70
C LEU A 82 4.43 -12.62 -7.65
N LEU A 83 5.32 -11.68 -7.36
CA LEU A 83 6.57 -11.50 -8.11
C LEU A 83 7.44 -12.74 -8.06
N GLN A 84 7.63 -13.32 -6.87
CA GLN A 84 8.42 -14.52 -6.70
C GLN A 84 7.82 -15.71 -7.48
N ASN A 85 6.50 -15.88 -7.43
CA ASN A 85 5.79 -16.90 -8.19
C ASN A 85 5.97 -16.73 -9.71
N ALA A 86 5.93 -15.48 -10.22
CA ALA A 86 6.17 -15.20 -11.63
C ALA A 86 7.60 -15.56 -12.07
N ILE A 87 8.59 -15.27 -11.20
CA ILE A 87 10.00 -15.62 -11.44
C ILE A 87 10.18 -17.15 -11.47
N GLU A 88 9.66 -17.88 -10.47
CA GLU A 88 9.84 -19.31 -10.34
C GLU A 88 9.21 -20.09 -11.50
N ARG A 89 8.04 -19.67 -11.98
CA ARG A 89 7.33 -20.35 -13.09
C ARG A 89 8.14 -20.39 -14.38
N ARG A 90 9.06 -19.46 -14.61
CA ARG A 90 9.81 -19.37 -15.87
C ARG A 90 11.30 -19.65 -15.75
N ARG A 91 11.81 -19.97 -14.56
CA ARG A 91 13.21 -20.32 -14.38
C ARG A 91 13.68 -21.40 -15.36
N PRO A 92 14.89 -21.27 -15.97
CA PRO A 92 15.88 -20.21 -15.79
C PRO A 92 15.64 -18.96 -16.66
N LYS A 93 14.58 -18.94 -17.49
CA LYS A 93 14.23 -17.79 -18.35
C LYS A 93 13.76 -16.60 -17.49
N PRO A 94 13.82 -15.37 -18.04
CA PRO A 94 13.20 -14.23 -17.40
C PRO A 94 11.70 -14.47 -17.16
N ALA A 95 11.16 -13.88 -16.11
CA ALA A 95 9.71 -13.87 -15.84
C ALA A 95 8.95 -13.20 -16.99
N ASP A 96 7.67 -13.48 -17.08
CA ASP A 96 6.79 -12.81 -18.02
C ASP A 96 6.58 -11.35 -17.60
N LEU A 97 6.71 -10.43 -18.56
CA LEU A 97 6.57 -8.99 -18.27
C LEU A 97 5.21 -8.65 -17.72
N GLU A 98 4.17 -9.20 -18.32
CA GLU A 98 2.77 -8.97 -17.95
C GLU A 98 2.50 -9.50 -16.54
N GLU A 99 3.03 -10.67 -16.18
CA GLU A 99 2.92 -11.22 -14.82
C GLU A 99 3.66 -10.36 -13.78
N VAL A 100 4.84 -9.83 -14.11
CA VAL A 100 5.60 -8.94 -13.22
C VAL A 100 4.83 -7.64 -12.99
N ILE A 101 4.25 -7.06 -14.04
CA ILE A 101 3.43 -5.85 -13.91
C ILE A 101 2.15 -6.14 -13.11
N ALA A 102 1.47 -7.26 -13.40
CA ALA A 102 0.27 -7.67 -12.65
C ALA A 102 0.59 -7.88 -11.16
N ALA A 103 1.75 -8.43 -10.81
CA ALA A 103 2.22 -8.57 -9.44
C ALA A 103 2.43 -7.20 -8.76
N LEU A 104 2.91 -6.20 -9.51
CA LEU A 104 3.14 -4.85 -8.98
C LEU A 104 1.84 -4.11 -8.66
N ILE A 105 0.89 -4.13 -9.59
CA ILE A 105 -0.32 -3.28 -9.50
C ILE A 105 -1.54 -4.03 -8.94
N GLY A 106 -1.66 -5.33 -9.19
CA GLY A 106 -2.84 -6.15 -8.94
C GLY A 106 -3.32 -6.14 -7.49
N PRO A 107 -2.46 -6.38 -6.48
CA PRO A 107 -2.90 -6.40 -5.09
C PRO A 107 -3.63 -5.13 -4.67
N SER A 108 -3.15 -3.95 -5.07
CA SER A 108 -3.83 -2.69 -4.75
C SER A 108 -5.20 -2.56 -5.39
N ILE A 109 -5.38 -3.11 -6.60
CA ILE A 109 -6.65 -3.05 -7.32
C ILE A 109 -7.64 -4.01 -6.66
N ARG A 110 -7.25 -5.27 -6.41
CA ARG A 110 -8.08 -6.24 -5.71
C ARG A 110 -8.52 -5.73 -4.35
N TRP A 111 -7.58 -5.23 -3.55
CA TRP A 111 -7.89 -4.67 -2.23
C TRP A 111 -8.82 -3.46 -2.30
N SER A 112 -8.69 -2.60 -3.31
CA SER A 112 -9.55 -1.42 -3.45
C SER A 112 -11.01 -1.76 -3.80
N LEU A 113 -11.26 -2.97 -4.29
CA LEU A 113 -12.57 -3.48 -4.66
C LEU A 113 -13.13 -4.50 -3.65
N ASP A 114 -12.30 -5.03 -2.78
CA ASP A 114 -12.73 -5.94 -1.71
C ASP A 114 -13.20 -5.13 -0.49
N PRO A 115 -14.51 -5.14 -0.18
CA PRO A 115 -15.06 -4.41 0.96
C PRO A 115 -14.55 -4.94 2.32
N THR A 116 -13.98 -6.15 2.32
CA THR A 116 -13.42 -6.76 3.55
C THR A 116 -11.96 -6.40 3.76
N SER A 117 -11.30 -5.81 2.76
CA SER A 117 -9.90 -5.44 2.81
C SER A 117 -9.61 -4.27 3.75
N SER A 118 -8.35 -4.09 4.10
CA SER A 118 -7.89 -2.91 4.84
C SER A 118 -7.44 -1.75 3.93
N TYR A 119 -7.83 -1.75 2.65
CA TYR A 119 -7.48 -0.68 1.72
C TYR A 119 -7.92 0.73 2.18
N PRO A 120 -9.11 0.91 2.81
CA PRO A 120 -9.52 2.21 3.34
C PRO A 120 -8.53 2.81 4.32
N VAL A 121 -7.81 1.99 5.11
CA VAL A 121 -6.75 2.45 6.02
C VAL A 121 -5.68 3.25 5.30
N LEU A 122 -5.24 2.77 4.12
CA LEU A 122 -4.22 3.45 3.31
C LEU A 122 -4.74 4.75 2.71
N SER A 123 -6.01 4.80 2.34
CA SER A 123 -6.66 6.01 1.84
C SER A 123 -6.79 7.08 2.94
N HIS A 124 -7.23 6.69 4.13
CA HIS A 124 -7.33 7.56 5.30
C HIS A 124 -5.95 8.08 5.72
N PHE A 125 -4.95 7.22 5.76
CA PHE A 125 -3.58 7.63 6.06
C PHE A 125 -3.06 8.67 5.05
N THR A 126 -3.27 8.46 3.76
CA THR A 126 -2.86 9.41 2.72
C THR A 126 -3.55 10.77 2.89
N SER A 127 -4.84 10.77 3.23
CA SER A 127 -5.60 11.99 3.50
C SER A 127 -5.10 12.71 4.74
N LEU A 128 -4.78 11.97 5.81
CA LEU A 128 -4.19 12.53 7.04
C LEU A 128 -2.84 13.17 6.76
N ALA A 129 -1.97 12.48 6.03
CA ALA A 129 -0.64 12.96 5.67
C ALA A 129 -0.68 14.26 4.85
N GLN A 130 -1.67 14.39 3.96
CA GLN A 130 -1.86 15.61 3.17
C GLN A 130 -2.37 16.80 4.00
N ARG A 131 -3.14 16.54 5.06
CA ARG A 131 -3.72 17.59 5.95
C ARG A 131 -2.76 18.01 7.04
N SER A 132 -1.98 17.10 7.62
CA SER A 132 -1.20 17.34 8.84
C SER A 132 -0.06 18.33 8.66
N GLY A 133 0.38 18.60 7.43
CA GLY A 133 1.52 19.47 7.16
C GLY A 133 2.85 18.95 7.73
N ASP A 134 2.85 17.83 8.46
CA ASP A 134 4.06 17.19 8.97
C ASP A 134 4.58 16.14 7.98
N PRO A 135 5.68 16.44 7.25
CA PRO A 135 6.24 15.52 6.29
C PRO A 135 6.84 14.26 6.94
N GLN A 136 7.16 14.27 8.25
CA GLN A 136 7.90 13.17 8.88
C GLN A 136 7.07 11.88 8.95
N HIS A 137 5.80 11.98 9.33
CA HIS A 137 4.90 10.82 9.37
C HIS A 137 4.68 10.22 7.97
N TYR A 138 4.59 11.08 6.96
CA TYR A 138 4.41 10.66 5.58
C TYR A 138 5.67 9.99 5.00
N ARG A 139 6.85 10.52 5.32
CA ARG A 139 8.15 9.99 4.86
C ARG A 139 8.35 8.53 5.23
N ARG A 140 7.98 8.11 6.43
CA ARG A 140 8.17 6.72 6.89
C ARG A 140 7.55 5.68 5.96
N ILE A 141 6.43 5.98 5.33
CA ILE A 141 5.76 5.08 4.38
C ILE A 141 6.24 5.33 2.95
N VAL A 142 6.38 6.61 2.55
CA VAL A 142 6.78 6.96 1.17
C VAL A 142 8.24 6.63 0.88
N GLU A 143 9.13 6.80 1.84
CA GLU A 143 10.56 6.48 1.67
C GLU A 143 10.85 4.97 1.78
N ASN A 144 9.91 4.19 2.31
CA ASN A 144 10.03 2.72 2.32
C ASN A 144 9.65 2.14 0.95
N VAL A 145 10.57 2.21 0.00
CA VAL A 145 10.38 1.75 -1.39
C VAL A 145 11.07 0.43 -1.70
N GLU A 146 11.67 -0.25 -0.72
CA GLU A 146 12.46 -1.47 -0.93
C GLU A 146 11.62 -2.59 -1.61
N HIS A 147 10.35 -2.70 -1.26
CA HIS A 147 9.43 -3.62 -1.89
C HIS A 147 9.17 -3.31 -3.38
N HIS A 148 9.27 -2.04 -3.80
CA HIS A 148 9.22 -1.66 -5.22
C HIS A 148 10.57 -1.88 -5.91
N LYS A 149 11.69 -1.62 -5.24
CA LYS A 149 13.03 -1.90 -5.76
C LYS A 149 13.24 -3.39 -6.07
N ALA A 150 12.56 -4.29 -5.37
CA ALA A 150 12.59 -5.72 -5.65
C ALA A 150 12.14 -6.07 -7.10
N PHE A 151 11.38 -5.20 -7.76
CA PHE A 151 10.96 -5.36 -9.15
C PHE A 151 12.04 -4.97 -10.16
N ILE A 152 13.05 -4.18 -9.77
CA ILE A 152 14.07 -3.64 -10.69
C ILE A 152 14.88 -4.77 -11.32
N ALA A 153 15.43 -5.68 -10.53
CA ALA A 153 16.27 -6.75 -11.06
C ALA A 153 15.54 -7.71 -12.01
N PRO A 154 14.31 -8.20 -11.72
CA PRO A 154 13.52 -8.95 -12.68
C PRO A 154 13.21 -8.18 -13.97
N LEU A 155 12.83 -6.91 -13.86
CA LEU A 155 12.55 -6.08 -15.04
C LEU A 155 13.80 -5.82 -15.88
N ARG A 156 14.96 -5.66 -15.28
CA ARG A 156 16.23 -5.53 -16.00
C ARG A 156 16.58 -6.80 -16.79
N ARG A 157 16.24 -7.98 -16.27
CA ARG A 157 16.41 -9.24 -17.02
C ARG A 157 15.46 -9.34 -18.21
N ILE A 158 14.27 -8.76 -18.11
CA ILE A 158 13.25 -8.75 -19.18
C ILE A 158 13.59 -7.69 -20.23
N ALA A 159 14.03 -6.50 -19.78
CA ALA A 159 14.32 -5.34 -20.61
C ALA A 159 15.78 -4.87 -20.46
N PRO A 160 16.78 -5.66 -20.94
CA PRO A 160 18.19 -5.37 -20.72
C PRO A 160 18.70 -4.10 -21.45
N TRP A 161 17.89 -3.52 -22.33
CA TRP A 161 18.15 -2.24 -23.00
C TRP A 161 17.81 -1.02 -22.16
N LEU A 162 17.16 -1.18 -21.02
CA LEU A 162 16.87 -0.12 -20.06
C LEU A 162 17.90 -0.18 -18.93
N ASP A 163 18.36 0.99 -18.51
CA ASP A 163 19.16 1.08 -17.29
C ASP A 163 18.28 1.05 -16.03
N GLU A 164 18.91 1.03 -14.86
CA GLU A 164 18.21 0.93 -13.59
C GLU A 164 17.40 2.18 -13.25
N VAL A 165 17.87 3.35 -13.68
CA VAL A 165 17.20 4.63 -13.47
C VAL A 165 15.93 4.71 -14.32
N ASP A 166 16.02 4.31 -15.59
CA ASP A 166 14.89 4.22 -16.50
C ASP A 166 13.82 3.23 -16.00
N ILE A 167 14.24 2.08 -15.49
CA ILE A 167 13.33 1.10 -14.90
C ILE A 167 12.63 1.70 -13.67
N GLY A 168 13.38 2.35 -12.78
CA GLY A 168 12.82 3.00 -11.59
C GLY A 168 11.80 4.08 -11.95
N TRP A 169 12.10 4.91 -12.97
CA TRP A 169 11.18 5.92 -13.48
C TRP A 169 9.87 5.29 -14.01
N ARG A 170 9.98 4.24 -14.84
CA ARG A 170 8.83 3.54 -15.43
C ARG A 170 7.99 2.82 -14.37
N LEU A 171 8.63 2.26 -13.34
CA LEU A 171 7.93 1.72 -12.17
C LEU A 171 7.10 2.79 -11.48
N ASN A 172 7.69 3.96 -11.24
CA ASN A 172 6.95 5.07 -10.62
C ASN A 172 5.77 5.53 -11.49
N CYS A 173 5.93 5.61 -12.81
CA CYS A 173 4.83 5.90 -13.74
C CYS A 173 3.73 4.83 -13.68
N ALA A 174 4.08 3.55 -13.63
CA ALA A 174 3.12 2.45 -13.50
C ALA A 174 2.30 2.55 -12.20
N LEU A 175 2.95 2.90 -11.09
CA LEU A 175 2.27 3.15 -9.81
C LEU A 175 1.35 4.38 -9.88
N GLY A 176 1.73 5.41 -10.64
CA GLY A 176 0.88 6.58 -10.91
C GLY A 176 -0.39 6.22 -11.70
N ILE A 177 -0.25 5.44 -12.78
CA ILE A 177 -1.37 4.93 -13.58
C ILE A 177 -2.34 4.15 -12.68
N ARG A 178 -1.83 3.18 -11.90
CA ARG A 178 -2.64 2.43 -10.94
C ARG A 178 -3.39 3.35 -9.96
N SER A 179 -2.69 4.32 -9.38
CA SER A 179 -3.28 5.24 -8.40
C SER A 179 -4.39 6.08 -8.99
N GLN A 180 -4.27 6.52 -10.23
CA GLN A 180 -5.30 7.28 -10.92
C GLN A 180 -6.59 6.47 -11.09
N VAL A 181 -6.49 5.22 -11.51
CA VAL A 181 -7.67 4.36 -11.70
C VAL A 181 -8.36 4.05 -10.38
N THR A 182 -7.61 3.71 -9.33
CA THR A 182 -8.20 3.36 -8.03
C THR A 182 -8.84 4.55 -7.30
N ARG A 183 -8.29 5.77 -7.46
CA ARG A 183 -8.79 6.98 -6.78
C ARG A 183 -9.88 7.71 -7.54
N SER A 184 -9.90 7.60 -8.86
CA SER A 184 -10.77 8.40 -9.73
C SER A 184 -11.75 7.53 -10.52
N ARG A 185 -12.37 6.54 -9.86
CA ARG A 185 -13.28 5.57 -10.50
C ARG A 185 -14.42 6.23 -11.25
N GLN A 186 -15.10 7.22 -10.63
CA GLN A 186 -16.19 7.95 -11.29
C GLN A 186 -15.71 8.64 -12.57
N ARG A 187 -14.55 9.29 -12.53
CA ARG A 187 -13.97 9.91 -13.73
C ARG A 187 -13.65 8.88 -14.80
N THR A 188 -13.10 7.73 -14.41
CA THR A 188 -12.83 6.62 -15.34
C THR A 188 -14.12 6.13 -15.98
N ALA A 189 -15.19 5.92 -15.21
CA ALA A 189 -16.49 5.51 -15.73
C ALA A 189 -17.03 6.49 -16.79
N ILE A 190 -16.97 7.80 -16.51
CA ILE A 190 -17.41 8.84 -17.45
C ILE A 190 -16.56 8.82 -18.74
N LEU A 191 -15.23 8.80 -18.63
CA LEU A 191 -14.32 8.79 -19.78
C LEU A 191 -14.49 7.55 -20.67
N THR A 192 -14.90 6.43 -20.08
CA THR A 192 -15.12 5.18 -20.80
C THR A 192 -16.59 4.98 -21.21
N CYS A 193 -17.41 6.01 -21.06
CA CYS A 193 -18.85 5.96 -21.32
C CYS A 193 -19.54 4.78 -20.60
N HIS A 194 -19.09 4.45 -19.37
CA HIS A 194 -19.58 3.33 -18.56
C HIS A 194 -19.46 1.95 -19.23
N ARG A 195 -18.57 1.78 -20.22
CA ARG A 195 -18.40 0.52 -20.95
C ARG A 195 -17.38 -0.43 -20.30
N ILE A 196 -16.63 0.03 -19.32
CA ILE A 196 -15.70 -0.80 -18.56
C ILE A 196 -16.35 -1.14 -17.23
N ASP A 197 -16.41 -2.43 -16.91
CA ASP A 197 -16.80 -2.87 -15.57
C ASP A 197 -15.68 -2.54 -14.59
N LEU A 198 -15.94 -1.57 -13.71
CA LEU A 198 -14.98 -1.13 -12.69
C LEU A 198 -15.08 -1.93 -11.39
N GLU A 199 -15.95 -2.94 -11.32
CA GLU A 199 -15.99 -3.92 -10.22
C GLU A 199 -15.21 -5.20 -10.56
N ASP A 200 -14.89 -5.44 -11.84
CA ASP A 200 -14.04 -6.54 -12.27
C ASP A 200 -12.56 -6.21 -12.08
N SER A 201 -12.00 -6.65 -10.96
CA SER A 201 -10.59 -6.40 -10.63
C SER A 201 -9.62 -6.99 -11.65
N GLU A 202 -9.90 -8.19 -12.15
CA GLU A 202 -8.99 -8.87 -13.11
C GLU A 202 -9.06 -8.21 -14.50
N GLY A 203 -10.23 -7.80 -14.93
CA GLY A 203 -10.40 -7.03 -16.16
C GLY A 203 -9.70 -5.66 -16.10
N ILE A 204 -9.76 -4.97 -14.95
CA ILE A 204 -9.02 -3.74 -14.74
C ILE A 204 -7.51 -4.00 -14.76
N ILE A 205 -7.02 -5.03 -14.06
CA ILE A 205 -5.59 -5.39 -14.04
C ILE A 205 -5.11 -5.68 -15.46
N ALA A 206 -5.82 -6.50 -16.22
CA ALA A 206 -5.48 -6.84 -17.60
C ALA A 206 -5.33 -5.60 -18.48
N ARG A 207 -6.33 -4.69 -18.46
CA ARG A 207 -6.28 -3.42 -19.21
C ARG A 207 -5.12 -2.53 -18.80
N MET A 208 -4.80 -2.48 -17.50
CA MET A 208 -3.67 -1.69 -17.03
C MET A 208 -2.34 -2.31 -17.45
N VAL A 209 -2.22 -3.64 -17.45
CA VAL A 209 -1.04 -4.34 -17.96
C VAL A 209 -0.83 -4.02 -19.44
N GLU A 210 -1.89 -4.01 -20.26
CA GLU A 210 -1.81 -3.63 -21.69
C GLU A 210 -1.26 -2.19 -21.88
N VAL A 211 -1.58 -1.27 -20.98
CA VAL A 211 -1.10 0.13 -21.04
C VAL A 211 0.33 0.26 -20.51
N ILE A 212 0.69 -0.50 -19.47
CA ILE A 212 1.98 -0.36 -18.77
C ILE A 212 3.09 -1.19 -19.45
N ALA A 213 2.79 -2.41 -19.93
CA ALA A 213 3.80 -3.29 -20.50
C ALA A 213 4.59 -2.66 -21.68
N PRO A 214 3.98 -1.89 -22.60
CA PRO A 214 4.72 -1.20 -23.67
C PRO A 214 5.83 -0.28 -23.17
N MET A 215 5.71 0.28 -21.95
CA MET A 215 6.76 1.13 -21.38
C MET A 215 8.08 0.37 -21.19
N PHE A 216 8.06 -0.95 -21.07
CA PHE A 216 9.24 -1.79 -20.84
C PHE A 216 9.67 -2.56 -22.10
N ARG A 217 8.94 -2.44 -23.21
CA ARG A 217 9.30 -3.07 -24.48
C ARG A 217 10.29 -2.21 -25.26
N ARG A 218 11.07 -2.85 -26.11
CA ARG A 218 11.95 -2.15 -27.03
C ARG A 218 11.10 -1.48 -28.11
N HIS A 219 11.25 -0.18 -28.25
CA HIS A 219 10.69 0.51 -29.41
C HIS A 219 11.49 0.11 -30.65
N ALA A 220 10.78 -0.29 -31.72
CA ALA A 220 11.37 -0.61 -33.01
C ALA A 220 11.98 0.65 -33.65
#